data_d44b0eb041c075670a96b78172a6da5b
#
_entry.id   d44b0eb041c075670a96b78172a6da5b
#
_cell.length_a   1.000
_cell.length_b   1.000
_cell.length_c   1.000
_cell.angle_alpha   90.00
_cell.angle_beta   90.00
_cell.angle_gamma   90.00
#
_symmetry.space_group_name_H-M   'P 1'
#
loop_
_entity.id
_entity.type
_entity.pdbx_description
1 polymer ?
#
loop_
_entity_poly.entity_id
_entity_poly.type
_entity_poly.pdbx_seq_one_letter_code
_entity_poly.pdbx_strand_id
1 'polypeptide(L)'
;MLKPFYQKLPSIPKSMSSLATGESRISESKISHLFDQYKDSLEDNILAEGIENLCNDLQLNPDEFKVLVLAWKLNASQMCRFTRQEFILGLKNMRTDSIKGIQVKLNEITNELKRDSEQFKDLYRFTFKFGLDISTGQRILPADIAVVLWRLVFTNNEPPILSRWLSYLEKNPHIRGIPKDTWYMFLNFCDTIGDDLSTYDDAEAWPSLFDDFVEYENDQMNQNITKNDLKMQN
;
A
#
# COMPACT_ATOMS: atom_id res chain seq x y z
N MET A 1 24.44 -76.36 25.75
CA MET A 1 23.99 -76.06 24.38
C MET A 1 22.66 -75.30 24.48
N LEU A 2 22.65 -74.01 24.39
CA LEU A 2 21.47 -73.14 24.41
C LEU A 2 21.24 -72.66 22.98
N LYS A 3 20.05 -72.96 22.43
CA LYS A 3 19.60 -72.48 21.11
C LYS A 3 19.07 -71.06 21.24
N PRO A 4 19.39 -70.10 20.31
CA PRO A 4 18.83 -68.76 20.34
C PRO A 4 17.42 -68.76 19.76
N PHE A 5 16.52 -68.12 20.48
CA PHE A 5 15.13 -67.83 20.09
C PHE A 5 15.16 -66.62 19.17
N TYR A 6 14.87 -66.77 17.87
CA TYR A 6 14.54 -65.69 16.96
C TYR A 6 13.00 -65.53 16.96
N GLN A 7 12.48 -64.50 17.65
CA GLN A 7 11.11 -64.06 17.48
C GLN A 7 10.99 -63.22 16.20
N LYS A 8 10.16 -63.67 15.26
CA LYS A 8 9.72 -62.91 14.12
C LYS A 8 8.82 -61.78 14.61
N LEU A 9 9.26 -60.50 14.35
CA LEU A 9 8.41 -59.33 14.46
C LEU A 9 7.34 -59.33 13.36
N PRO A 10 6.09 -58.97 13.65
CA PRO A 10 5.03 -58.86 12.65
C PRO A 10 5.30 -57.67 11.73
N SER A 11 5.11 -57.90 10.44
CA SER A 11 5.19 -56.89 9.40
C SER A 11 4.12 -55.86 9.55
N ILE A 12 4.51 -54.58 9.67
CA ILE A 12 3.66 -53.39 9.68
C ILE A 12 3.04 -53.23 8.29
N PRO A 13 1.72 -53.10 8.15
CA PRO A 13 1.10 -52.85 6.86
C PRO A 13 1.46 -51.43 6.38
N LYS A 14 2.09 -51.33 5.20
CA LYS A 14 2.22 -50.07 4.43
C LYS A 14 0.85 -49.69 3.91
N SER A 15 0.14 -48.85 4.64
CA SER A 15 -0.93 -47.99 4.11
C SER A 15 -1.10 -46.76 4.99
N MET A 16 -0.21 -45.83 4.84
CA MET A 16 -0.58 -44.45 5.09
C MET A 16 -0.64 -43.78 3.70
N SER A 17 -1.84 -43.75 3.18
CA SER A 17 -2.24 -42.82 2.16
C SER A 17 -1.92 -41.42 2.69
N SER A 18 -0.93 -40.77 2.09
CA SER A 18 -0.71 -39.35 2.24
C SER A 18 -2.00 -38.66 1.81
N LEU A 19 -2.72 -38.10 2.75
CA LEU A 19 -3.66 -37.02 2.51
C LEU A 19 -2.78 -35.88 1.93
N ALA A 20 -2.60 -35.90 0.62
CA ALA A 20 -2.16 -34.75 -0.13
C ALA A 20 -3.26 -33.71 0.04
N THR A 21 -3.10 -32.79 1.00
CA THR A 21 -3.75 -31.49 0.95
C THR A 21 -3.37 -30.91 -0.40
N GLY A 22 -4.34 -30.87 -1.32
CA GLY A 22 -4.15 -30.37 -2.67
C GLY A 22 -3.92 -28.87 -2.66
N GLU A 23 -2.75 -28.42 -2.23
CA GLU A 23 -2.24 -27.10 -2.62
C GLU A 23 -1.98 -27.20 -4.12
N SER A 24 -2.87 -26.61 -4.90
CA SER A 24 -2.70 -26.51 -6.34
C SER A 24 -1.38 -25.78 -6.62
N ARG A 25 -0.42 -26.51 -7.18
CA ARG A 25 0.90 -25.98 -7.49
C ARG A 25 0.73 -24.80 -8.44
N ILE A 26 1.14 -23.61 -8.03
CA ILE A 26 1.07 -22.38 -8.85
C ILE A 26 1.85 -22.61 -10.16
N SER A 27 1.18 -22.31 -11.28
CA SER A 27 1.74 -22.51 -12.62
C SER A 27 2.29 -21.21 -13.18
N GLU A 28 3.61 -21.12 -13.31
CA GLU A 28 4.26 -19.97 -13.94
C GLU A 28 3.80 -19.77 -15.38
N SER A 29 3.51 -20.85 -16.13
CA SER A 29 3.03 -20.74 -17.49
C SER A 29 1.62 -20.09 -17.55
N LYS A 30 0.74 -20.34 -16.57
CA LYS A 30 -0.54 -19.66 -16.47
C LYS A 30 -0.37 -18.19 -16.15
N ILE A 31 0.55 -17.84 -15.23
CA ILE A 31 0.85 -16.44 -14.91
C ILE A 31 1.41 -15.72 -16.15
N SER A 32 2.32 -16.35 -16.89
CA SER A 32 2.87 -15.78 -18.12
C SER A 32 1.79 -15.58 -19.19
N HIS A 33 0.90 -16.55 -19.33
CA HIS A 33 -0.23 -16.40 -20.25
C HIS A 33 -1.19 -15.27 -19.82
N LEU A 34 -1.46 -15.16 -18.51
CA LEU A 34 -2.25 -14.06 -17.96
C LEU A 34 -1.61 -12.70 -18.23
N PHE A 35 -0.28 -12.58 -18.05
CA PHE A 35 0.45 -11.38 -18.42
C PHE A 35 0.29 -11.03 -19.90
N ASP A 36 0.40 -12.03 -20.80
CA ASP A 36 0.30 -11.84 -22.24
C ASP A 36 -1.09 -11.36 -22.70
N GLN A 37 -2.14 -11.54 -21.88
CA GLN A 37 -3.47 -11.00 -22.15
C GLN A 37 -3.57 -9.49 -21.97
N TYR A 38 -2.73 -8.91 -21.11
CA TYR A 38 -2.80 -7.49 -20.75
C TYR A 38 -1.59 -6.69 -21.22
N LYS A 39 -0.52 -7.34 -21.67
CA LYS A 39 0.68 -6.63 -22.11
C LYS A 39 0.42 -5.77 -23.34
N ASP A 40 1.17 -4.69 -23.46
CA ASP A 40 1.19 -3.87 -24.67
C ASP A 40 1.65 -4.66 -25.89
N SER A 41 1.21 -4.24 -27.07
CA SER A 41 1.55 -4.90 -28.33
C SER A 41 3.00 -4.66 -28.77
N LEU A 42 3.61 -3.56 -28.35
CA LEU A 42 4.95 -3.15 -28.74
C LEU A 42 5.98 -3.36 -27.65
N GLU A 43 5.53 -3.31 -26.39
CA GLU A 43 6.39 -3.44 -25.21
C GLU A 43 6.06 -4.70 -24.40
N ASP A 44 7.09 -5.30 -23.79
CA ASP A 44 6.89 -6.43 -22.87
C ASP A 44 6.52 -5.95 -21.45
N ASN A 45 5.57 -5.02 -21.38
CA ASN A 45 5.03 -4.41 -20.16
C ASN A 45 3.50 -4.36 -20.26
N ILE A 46 2.82 -4.44 -19.11
CA ILE A 46 1.43 -4.04 -18.99
C ILE A 46 1.43 -2.53 -18.77
N LEU A 47 0.92 -1.76 -19.72
CA LEU A 47 0.80 -0.31 -19.64
C LEU A 47 -0.61 0.11 -19.19
N ALA A 48 -0.91 1.41 -19.18
CA ALA A 48 -2.14 1.96 -18.62
C ALA A 48 -3.42 1.27 -19.13
N GLU A 49 -3.54 1.04 -20.43
CA GLU A 49 -4.69 0.34 -21.04
C GLU A 49 -4.78 -1.12 -20.56
N GLY A 50 -3.65 -1.82 -20.49
CA GLY A 50 -3.61 -3.19 -19.98
C GLY A 50 -3.93 -3.26 -18.49
N ILE A 51 -3.51 -2.26 -17.69
CA ILE A 51 -3.87 -2.16 -16.28
C ILE A 51 -5.37 -1.92 -16.11
N GLU A 52 -5.97 -1.05 -16.93
CA GLU A 52 -7.41 -0.81 -16.93
C GLU A 52 -8.20 -2.11 -17.27
N ASN A 53 -7.78 -2.85 -18.30
CA ASN A 53 -8.37 -4.13 -18.64
C ASN A 53 -8.23 -5.17 -17.51
N LEU A 54 -7.07 -5.25 -16.89
CA LEU A 54 -6.84 -6.10 -15.71
C LEU A 54 -7.75 -5.71 -14.54
N CYS A 55 -7.90 -4.41 -14.26
CA CYS A 55 -8.80 -3.91 -13.23
C CYS A 55 -10.26 -4.27 -13.53
N ASN A 56 -10.71 -4.13 -14.79
CA ASN A 56 -12.05 -4.52 -15.21
C ASN A 56 -12.31 -6.01 -14.95
N ASP A 57 -11.36 -6.89 -15.29
CA ASP A 57 -11.49 -8.33 -15.04
C ASP A 57 -11.44 -8.65 -13.54
N LEU A 58 -10.71 -7.86 -12.75
CA LEU A 58 -10.70 -7.93 -11.30
C LEU A 58 -11.94 -7.32 -10.63
N GLN A 59 -12.82 -6.65 -11.41
CA GLN A 59 -13.98 -5.91 -10.93
C GLN A 59 -13.59 -4.79 -9.94
N LEU A 60 -12.53 -4.05 -10.25
CA LEU A 60 -11.99 -2.93 -9.50
C LEU A 60 -11.92 -1.70 -10.40
N ASN A 61 -12.04 -0.49 -9.81
CA ASN A 61 -11.64 0.72 -10.50
C ASN A 61 -10.12 0.94 -10.35
N PRO A 62 -9.42 1.49 -11.36
CA PRO A 62 -7.98 1.69 -11.31
C PRO A 62 -7.48 2.55 -10.14
N ASP A 63 -8.33 3.40 -9.57
CA ASP A 63 -8.07 4.28 -8.44
C ASP A 63 -8.47 3.69 -7.08
N GLU A 64 -8.83 2.40 -7.02
CA GLU A 64 -9.17 1.75 -5.77
C GLU A 64 -7.92 1.33 -4.95
N PHE A 65 -8.06 1.37 -3.62
CA PHE A 65 -7.03 0.92 -2.67
C PHE A 65 -6.47 -0.49 -2.97
N LYS A 66 -7.32 -1.41 -3.44
CA LYS A 66 -6.88 -2.77 -3.79
C LYS A 66 -5.93 -2.81 -4.98
N VAL A 67 -6.00 -1.83 -5.89
CA VAL A 67 -5.06 -1.72 -7.01
C VAL A 67 -3.69 -1.25 -6.50
N LEU A 68 -3.64 -0.34 -5.54
CA LEU A 68 -2.41 0.01 -4.83
C LEU A 68 -1.82 -1.19 -4.09
N VAL A 69 -2.66 -1.99 -3.42
CA VAL A 69 -2.24 -3.24 -2.76
C VAL A 69 -1.69 -4.24 -3.78
N LEU A 70 -2.30 -4.36 -4.96
CA LEU A 70 -1.78 -5.20 -6.04
C LEU A 70 -0.40 -4.71 -6.49
N ALA A 71 -0.26 -3.42 -6.80
CA ALA A 71 1.02 -2.82 -7.19
C ALA A 71 2.11 -3.06 -6.14
N TRP A 72 1.78 -2.93 -4.85
CA TRP A 72 2.69 -3.23 -3.75
C TRP A 72 3.11 -4.70 -3.72
N LYS A 73 2.18 -5.64 -3.87
CA LYS A 73 2.49 -7.09 -3.88
C LYS A 73 3.25 -7.54 -5.13
N LEU A 74 3.07 -6.83 -6.24
CA LEU A 74 3.89 -6.99 -7.45
C LEU A 74 5.28 -6.34 -7.29
N ASN A 75 5.48 -5.50 -6.26
CA ASN A 75 6.65 -4.65 -6.09
C ASN A 75 6.89 -3.77 -7.33
N ALA A 76 5.80 -3.21 -7.87
CA ALA A 76 5.83 -2.39 -9.06
C ALA A 76 6.75 -1.18 -8.88
N SER A 77 7.61 -0.92 -9.85
CA SER A 77 8.65 0.12 -9.76
C SER A 77 8.12 1.53 -10.03
N GLN A 78 7.00 1.66 -10.76
CA GLN A 78 6.38 2.94 -11.09
C GLN A 78 4.89 2.80 -11.40
N MET A 79 4.16 3.91 -11.33
CA MET A 79 2.75 3.95 -11.69
C MET A 79 2.52 3.67 -13.19
N CYS A 80 1.34 3.18 -13.51
CA CYS A 80 0.86 2.92 -14.88
C CYS A 80 1.71 1.91 -15.67
N ARG A 81 2.54 1.09 -15.00
CA ARG A 81 3.32 0.05 -15.66
C ARG A 81 3.59 -1.14 -14.74
N PHE A 82 3.42 -2.36 -15.26
CA PHE A 82 3.94 -3.59 -14.65
C PHE A 82 4.84 -4.29 -15.66
N THR A 83 6.07 -4.57 -15.26
CA THR A 83 6.98 -5.40 -16.06
C THR A 83 6.59 -6.87 -15.93
N ARG A 84 6.98 -7.69 -16.90
CA ARG A 84 6.77 -9.16 -16.85
C ARG A 84 7.33 -9.77 -15.57
N GLN A 85 8.52 -9.34 -15.17
CA GLN A 85 9.19 -9.86 -13.99
C GLN A 85 8.42 -9.52 -12.71
N GLU A 86 7.99 -8.25 -12.53
CA GLU A 86 7.19 -7.81 -11.40
C GLU A 86 5.89 -8.63 -11.29
N PHE A 87 5.19 -8.80 -12.41
CA PHE A 87 3.93 -9.54 -12.46
C PHE A 87 4.10 -11.02 -12.11
N ILE A 88 5.07 -11.70 -12.76
CA ILE A 88 5.30 -13.13 -12.52
C ILE A 88 5.75 -13.38 -11.08
N LEU A 89 6.76 -12.64 -10.59
CA LEU A 89 7.28 -12.83 -9.23
C LEU A 89 6.23 -12.45 -8.18
N GLY A 90 5.51 -11.35 -8.40
CA GLY A 90 4.47 -10.90 -7.48
C GLY A 90 3.35 -11.93 -7.33
N LEU A 91 2.81 -12.44 -8.44
CA LEU A 91 1.75 -13.46 -8.38
C LEU A 91 2.23 -14.81 -7.81
N LYS A 92 3.48 -15.19 -8.06
CA LYS A 92 4.09 -16.36 -7.40
C LYS A 92 4.16 -16.17 -5.88
N ASN A 93 4.59 -14.98 -5.42
CA ASN A 93 4.65 -14.64 -4.00
C ASN A 93 3.26 -14.58 -3.36
N MET A 94 2.26 -14.09 -4.09
CA MET A 94 0.85 -14.12 -3.68
C MET A 94 0.24 -15.52 -3.73
N ARG A 95 0.93 -16.51 -4.29
CA ARG A 95 0.47 -17.89 -4.47
C ARG A 95 -0.83 -17.96 -5.28
N THR A 96 -0.90 -17.24 -6.39
CA THR A 96 -2.04 -17.25 -7.30
C THR A 96 -1.60 -17.20 -8.76
N ASP A 97 -2.40 -17.81 -9.66
CA ASP A 97 -2.16 -17.87 -11.10
C ASP A 97 -3.42 -17.58 -11.94
N SER A 98 -4.41 -16.89 -11.32
CA SER A 98 -5.69 -16.59 -11.97
C SER A 98 -6.33 -15.30 -11.44
N ILE A 99 -7.18 -14.67 -12.23
CA ILE A 99 -7.96 -13.47 -11.86
C ILE A 99 -8.74 -13.70 -10.56
N LYS A 100 -9.49 -14.81 -10.46
CA LYS A 100 -10.24 -15.15 -9.25
C LYS A 100 -9.32 -15.31 -8.02
N GLY A 101 -8.15 -15.92 -8.22
CA GLY A 101 -7.16 -16.05 -7.16
C GLY A 101 -6.60 -14.71 -6.70
N ILE A 102 -6.34 -13.78 -7.64
CA ILE A 102 -5.92 -12.40 -7.32
C ILE A 102 -6.99 -11.70 -6.50
N GLN A 103 -8.27 -11.76 -6.91
CA GLN A 103 -9.40 -11.16 -6.18
C GLN A 103 -9.46 -11.66 -4.72
N VAL A 104 -9.36 -12.98 -4.51
CA VAL A 104 -9.36 -13.58 -3.17
C VAL A 104 -8.18 -13.08 -2.35
N LYS A 105 -6.97 -13.10 -2.92
CA LYS A 105 -5.75 -12.65 -2.23
C LYS A 105 -5.78 -11.17 -1.89
N LEU A 106 -6.27 -10.32 -2.77
CA LEU A 106 -6.41 -8.89 -2.48
C LEU A 106 -7.38 -8.63 -1.32
N ASN A 107 -8.47 -9.38 -1.22
CA ASN A 107 -9.40 -9.28 -0.10
C ASN A 107 -8.75 -9.73 1.22
N GLU A 108 -8.03 -10.86 1.21
CA GLU A 108 -7.29 -11.36 2.38
C GLU A 108 -6.28 -10.31 2.86
N ILE A 109 -5.39 -9.85 1.97
CA ILE A 109 -4.34 -8.88 2.28
C ILE A 109 -4.92 -7.54 2.77
N THR A 110 -5.99 -7.05 2.13
CA THR A 110 -6.66 -5.81 2.56
C THR A 110 -7.22 -5.93 3.99
N ASN A 111 -7.72 -7.11 4.36
CA ASN A 111 -8.21 -7.35 5.73
C ASN A 111 -7.05 -7.52 6.74
N GLU A 112 -5.93 -8.09 6.33
CA GLU A 112 -4.72 -8.20 7.15
C GLU A 112 -4.14 -6.81 7.45
N LEU A 113 -4.07 -5.92 6.45
CA LEU A 113 -3.56 -4.55 6.59
C LEU A 113 -4.31 -3.72 7.64
N LYS A 114 -5.57 -4.04 7.94
CA LYS A 114 -6.34 -3.37 9.01
C LYS A 114 -5.86 -3.73 10.42
N ARG A 115 -5.11 -4.81 10.57
CA ARG A 115 -4.69 -5.38 11.86
C ARG A 115 -3.19 -5.38 12.05
N ASP A 116 -2.43 -5.35 10.95
CA ASP A 116 -0.98 -5.42 10.93
C ASP A 116 -0.39 -4.05 10.57
N SER A 117 -0.02 -3.29 11.59
CA SER A 117 0.55 -1.95 11.43
C SER A 117 1.89 -1.97 10.70
N GLU A 118 2.70 -3.02 10.83
CA GLU A 118 4.00 -3.09 10.16
C GLU A 118 3.85 -3.35 8.67
N GLN A 119 2.91 -4.21 8.26
CA GLN A 119 2.58 -4.37 6.84
C GLN A 119 1.98 -3.08 6.26
N PHE A 120 1.16 -2.36 7.02
CA PHE A 120 0.64 -1.07 6.58
C PHE A 120 1.75 -0.03 6.41
N LYS A 121 2.70 0.06 7.34
CA LYS A 121 3.87 0.93 7.22
C LYS A 121 4.72 0.59 5.99
N ASP A 122 4.86 -0.70 5.65
CA ASP A 122 5.59 -1.12 4.45
C ASP A 122 4.86 -0.69 3.17
N LEU A 123 3.53 -0.91 3.08
CA LEU A 123 2.69 -0.39 1.99
C LEU A 123 2.80 1.13 1.88
N TYR A 124 2.73 1.85 2.99
CA TYR A 124 2.82 3.31 3.04
C TYR A 124 4.17 3.83 2.50
N ARG A 125 5.27 3.19 2.90
CA ARG A 125 6.61 3.51 2.38
C ARG A 125 6.77 3.16 0.90
N PHE A 126 6.18 2.04 0.46
CA PHE A 126 6.12 1.68 -0.95
C PHE A 126 5.39 2.75 -1.76
N THR A 127 4.26 3.25 -1.27
CA THR A 127 3.41 4.24 -1.95
C THR A 127 4.18 5.51 -2.33
N PHE A 128 5.07 5.99 -1.47
CA PHE A 128 5.95 7.13 -1.80
C PHE A 128 6.84 6.84 -3.01
N LYS A 129 7.53 5.70 -2.99
CA LYS A 129 8.43 5.32 -4.09
C LYS A 129 7.67 5.08 -5.40
N PHE A 130 6.51 4.47 -5.30
CA PHE A 130 5.64 4.17 -6.42
C PHE A 130 5.12 5.43 -7.11
N GLY A 131 4.90 6.52 -6.36
CA GLY A 131 4.48 7.81 -6.89
C GLY A 131 5.58 8.63 -7.55
N LEU A 132 6.85 8.27 -7.38
CA LEU A 132 7.98 8.98 -7.97
C LEU A 132 8.18 8.60 -9.44
N ASP A 133 8.50 9.57 -10.27
CA ASP A 133 9.03 9.31 -11.61
C ASP A 133 10.53 9.01 -11.53
N ILE A 134 10.85 7.72 -11.48
CA ILE A 134 12.23 7.24 -11.37
C ILE A 134 13.03 7.57 -12.64
N SER A 135 12.37 7.65 -13.80
CA SER A 135 13.02 7.88 -15.09
C SER A 135 13.67 9.29 -15.17
N THR A 136 13.09 10.25 -14.46
CA THR A 136 13.60 11.63 -14.37
C THR A 136 14.55 11.85 -13.18
N GLY A 137 14.81 10.81 -12.37
CA GLY A 137 15.62 10.92 -11.16
C GLY A 137 14.94 11.69 -10.03
N GLN A 138 13.62 11.77 -10.04
CA GLN A 138 12.81 12.49 -9.06
C GLN A 138 13.01 11.90 -7.64
N ARG A 139 13.22 12.79 -6.67
CA ARG A 139 13.40 12.43 -5.25
C ARG A 139 12.34 13.03 -4.33
N ILE A 140 11.58 13.98 -4.84
CA ILE A 140 10.52 14.70 -4.15
C ILE A 140 9.22 14.36 -4.86
N LEU A 141 8.22 13.92 -4.10
CA LEU A 141 6.91 13.59 -4.65
C LEU A 141 6.14 14.90 -4.94
N PRO A 142 5.64 15.15 -6.15
CA PRO A 142 4.80 16.32 -6.43
C PRO A 142 3.64 16.41 -5.45
N ALA A 143 3.31 17.61 -4.98
CA ALA A 143 2.33 17.78 -3.91
C ALA A 143 0.93 17.31 -4.30
N ASP A 144 0.51 17.54 -5.54
CA ASP A 144 -0.75 17.06 -6.11
C ASP A 144 -0.83 15.53 -6.13
N ILE A 145 0.24 14.86 -6.54
CA ILE A 145 0.34 13.39 -6.50
C ILE A 145 0.35 12.90 -5.05
N ALA A 146 1.06 13.57 -4.15
CA ALA A 146 1.09 13.22 -2.73
C ALA A 146 -0.30 13.25 -2.10
N VAL A 147 -1.10 14.29 -2.39
CA VAL A 147 -2.48 14.43 -1.92
C VAL A 147 -3.34 13.23 -2.37
N VAL A 148 -3.26 12.88 -3.65
CA VAL A 148 -4.00 11.72 -4.20
C VAL A 148 -3.57 10.42 -3.53
N LEU A 149 -2.27 10.20 -3.38
CA LEU A 149 -1.74 8.97 -2.78
C LEU A 149 -2.04 8.87 -1.28
N TRP A 150 -2.05 9.99 -0.53
CA TRP A 150 -2.49 9.98 0.86
C TRP A 150 -3.98 9.60 0.98
N ARG A 151 -4.84 10.20 0.16
CA ARG A 151 -6.27 9.81 0.12
C ARG A 151 -6.44 8.32 -0.18
N LEU A 152 -5.68 7.81 -1.14
CA LEU A 152 -5.75 6.42 -1.55
C LEU A 152 -5.25 5.46 -0.46
N VAL A 153 -4.06 5.70 0.11
CA VAL A 153 -3.46 4.78 1.09
C VAL A 153 -4.21 4.73 2.41
N PHE A 154 -4.86 5.83 2.78
CA PHE A 154 -5.67 5.92 4.00
C PHE A 154 -7.16 5.63 3.82
N THR A 155 -7.61 5.20 2.63
CA THR A 155 -9.03 4.92 2.33
C THR A 155 -9.73 4.06 3.40
N ASN A 156 -9.03 3.09 3.99
CA ASN A 156 -9.61 2.15 4.96
C ASN A 156 -9.35 2.51 6.43
N ASN A 157 -8.49 3.46 6.70
CA ASN A 157 -8.13 3.88 8.06
C ASN A 157 -7.60 5.32 8.04
N GLU A 158 -8.51 6.25 7.84
CA GLU A 158 -8.18 7.68 7.74
C GLU A 158 -7.82 8.25 9.12
N PRO A 159 -6.58 8.79 9.30
CA PRO A 159 -6.23 9.50 10.51
C PRO A 159 -7.07 10.79 10.66
N PRO A 160 -7.51 11.17 11.86
CA PRO A 160 -8.34 12.36 12.05
C PRO A 160 -7.74 13.66 11.50
N ILE A 161 -6.42 13.80 11.57
CA ILE A 161 -5.67 14.96 11.07
C ILE A 161 -5.57 15.02 9.54
N LEU A 162 -5.80 13.91 8.82
CA LEU A 162 -5.52 13.82 7.38
C LEU A 162 -6.26 14.87 6.56
N SER A 163 -7.55 15.05 6.80
CA SER A 163 -8.36 16.01 6.04
C SER A 163 -7.87 17.46 6.18
N ARG A 164 -7.39 17.85 7.37
CA ARG A 164 -6.80 19.15 7.66
C ARG A 164 -5.45 19.32 6.95
N TRP A 165 -4.60 18.29 7.04
CA TRP A 165 -3.31 18.23 6.35
C TRP A 165 -3.46 18.39 4.84
N LEU A 166 -4.35 17.63 4.21
CA LEU A 166 -4.58 17.71 2.77
C LEU A 166 -5.15 19.07 2.35
N SER A 167 -6.09 19.62 3.14
CA SER A 167 -6.64 20.97 2.91
C SER A 167 -5.55 22.04 3.01
N TYR A 168 -4.62 21.91 3.94
CA TYR A 168 -3.47 22.80 4.06
C TYR A 168 -2.61 22.78 2.80
N LEU A 169 -2.25 21.60 2.31
CA LEU A 169 -1.45 21.45 1.08
C LEU A 169 -2.16 22.04 -0.14
N GLU A 170 -3.45 21.78 -0.30
CA GLU A 170 -4.27 22.29 -1.41
C GLU A 170 -4.41 23.82 -1.40
N LYS A 171 -4.46 24.43 -0.23
CA LYS A 171 -4.56 25.91 -0.08
C LYS A 171 -3.22 26.63 -0.19
N ASN A 172 -2.10 25.89 -0.15
CA ASN A 172 -0.76 26.46 -0.19
C ASN A 172 0.02 25.97 -1.44
N PRO A 173 -0.33 26.48 -2.64
CA PRO A 173 0.24 26.00 -3.91
C PRO A 173 1.75 26.31 -4.07
N HIS A 174 2.36 27.06 -3.17
CA HIS A 174 3.80 27.22 -3.12
C HIS A 174 4.53 25.96 -2.65
N ILE A 175 3.85 25.07 -1.94
CA ILE A 175 4.33 23.75 -1.57
C ILE A 175 4.25 22.85 -2.81
N ARG A 176 5.36 22.75 -3.55
CA ARG A 176 5.37 22.03 -4.84
C ARG A 176 5.63 20.54 -4.72
N GLY A 177 6.11 20.09 -3.58
CA GLY A 177 6.46 18.70 -3.42
C GLY A 177 6.73 18.28 -1.99
N ILE A 178 6.62 17.01 -1.76
CA ILE A 178 6.75 16.37 -0.46
C ILE A 178 8.05 15.55 -0.43
N PRO A 179 9.03 15.92 0.41
CA PRO A 179 10.23 15.11 0.63
C PRO A 179 9.91 13.74 1.26
N LYS A 180 10.79 12.77 1.04
CA LYS A 180 10.67 11.44 1.60
C LYS A 180 10.53 11.47 3.13
N ASP A 181 11.29 12.32 3.79
CA ASP A 181 11.29 12.47 5.24
C ASP A 181 9.92 12.92 5.74
N THR A 182 9.36 13.96 5.16
CA THR A 182 8.01 14.46 5.48
C THR A 182 6.95 13.37 5.26
N TRP A 183 7.00 12.64 4.14
CA TRP A 183 6.08 11.53 3.89
C TRP A 183 6.18 10.47 4.98
N TYR A 184 7.41 10.02 5.30
CA TYR A 184 7.61 8.94 6.26
C TYR A 184 7.25 9.35 7.70
N MET A 185 7.56 10.58 8.09
CA MET A 185 7.27 11.12 9.40
C MET A 185 5.78 11.43 9.62
N PHE A 186 4.99 11.54 8.53
CA PHE A 186 3.54 11.80 8.67
C PHE A 186 2.80 10.70 9.42
N LEU A 187 3.21 9.43 9.31
CA LEU A 187 2.66 8.36 10.15
C LEU A 187 2.95 8.59 11.63
N ASN A 188 4.20 8.93 11.95
CA ASN A 188 4.59 9.23 13.33
C ASN A 188 3.83 10.46 13.86
N PHE A 189 3.65 11.48 13.02
CA PHE A 189 2.86 12.65 13.35
C PHE A 189 1.41 12.28 13.68
N CYS A 190 0.77 11.44 12.87
CA CYS A 190 -0.58 10.93 13.12
C CYS A 190 -0.68 10.16 14.45
N ASP A 191 0.32 9.33 14.75
CA ASP A 191 0.32 8.47 15.93
C ASP A 191 0.66 9.24 17.23
N THR A 192 1.54 10.25 17.13
CA THR A 192 2.07 10.97 18.31
C THR A 192 1.24 12.21 18.65
N ILE A 193 0.93 13.01 17.63
CA ILE A 193 0.21 14.28 17.80
C ILE A 193 -1.30 14.08 17.59
N GLY A 194 -1.67 13.25 16.61
CA GLY A 194 -3.07 12.98 16.29
C GLY A 194 -3.80 14.21 15.79
N ASP A 195 -5.00 14.47 16.33
CA ASP A 195 -5.85 15.61 15.93
C ASP A 195 -5.68 16.82 16.86
N ASP A 196 -5.14 16.62 18.04
CA ASP A 196 -4.88 17.69 19.02
C ASP A 196 -3.47 18.25 18.85
N LEU A 197 -3.36 19.34 18.10
CA LEU A 197 -2.08 20.01 17.83
C LEU A 197 -1.47 20.73 19.05
N SER A 198 -2.18 20.78 20.20
CA SER A 198 -1.67 21.40 21.42
C SER A 198 -0.48 20.63 22.04
N THR A 199 -0.32 19.37 21.66
CA THR A 199 0.79 18.51 22.11
C THR A 199 2.02 18.60 21.21
N TYR A 200 1.95 19.35 20.11
CA TYR A 200 3.06 19.53 19.20
C TYR A 200 4.16 20.38 19.84
N ASP A 201 5.40 19.89 19.81
CA ASP A 201 6.59 20.59 20.30
C ASP A 201 7.50 20.89 19.09
N ASP A 202 7.67 22.17 18.77
CA ASP A 202 8.52 22.66 17.69
C ASP A 202 10.04 22.53 18.00
N ALA A 203 10.40 22.21 19.24
CA ALA A 203 11.75 21.87 19.61
C ALA A 203 12.15 20.44 19.26
N GLU A 204 11.18 19.57 18.94
CA GLU A 204 11.46 18.23 18.43
C GLU A 204 11.90 18.27 16.95
N ALA A 205 12.59 17.20 16.53
CA ALA A 205 13.14 17.11 15.16
C ALA A 205 12.08 16.72 14.12
N TRP A 206 11.03 17.52 13.98
CA TRP A 206 10.03 17.36 12.93
C TRP A 206 10.49 17.98 11.60
N PRO A 207 10.01 17.47 10.44
CA PRO A 207 10.13 18.18 9.17
C PRO A 207 9.49 19.58 9.23
N SER A 208 10.16 20.61 8.74
CA SER A 208 9.70 22.01 8.79
C SER A 208 8.29 22.23 8.20
N LEU A 209 7.86 21.37 7.29
CA LEU A 209 6.51 21.46 6.73
C LEU A 209 5.41 21.15 7.78
N PHE A 210 5.73 20.43 8.85
CA PHE A 210 4.79 20.25 9.97
C PHE A 210 4.76 21.47 10.87
N ASP A 211 5.89 22.15 11.09
CA ASP A 211 5.91 23.41 11.81
C ASP A 211 5.01 24.43 11.10
N ASP A 212 5.18 24.59 9.78
CA ASP A 212 4.36 25.47 8.95
C ASP A 212 2.87 25.09 8.99
N PHE A 213 2.55 23.81 9.00
CA PHE A 213 1.16 23.32 9.10
C PHE A 213 0.54 23.65 10.45
N VAL A 214 1.25 23.40 11.55
CA VAL A 214 0.75 23.65 12.90
C VAL A 214 0.57 25.15 13.14
N GLU A 215 1.49 25.99 12.69
CA GLU A 215 1.36 27.44 12.73
C GLU A 215 0.13 27.91 11.93
N TYR A 216 -0.06 27.40 10.70
CA TYR A 216 -1.23 27.70 9.88
C TYR A 216 -2.55 27.35 10.58
N GLU A 217 -2.66 26.18 11.20
CA GLU A 217 -3.86 25.73 11.90
C GLU A 217 -4.14 26.58 13.15
N ASN A 218 -3.11 26.94 13.93
CA ASN A 218 -3.22 27.82 15.08
C ASN A 218 -3.72 29.21 14.68
N ASP A 219 -3.22 29.77 13.58
CA ASP A 219 -3.67 31.04 13.04
C ASP A 219 -5.14 30.98 12.60
N GLN A 220 -5.58 29.91 11.97
CA GLN A 220 -6.99 29.71 11.59
C GLN A 220 -7.89 29.66 12.83
N MET A 221 -7.49 28.97 13.90
CA MET A 221 -8.25 28.92 15.15
C MET A 221 -8.37 30.30 15.79
N ASN A 222 -7.28 31.04 15.90
CA ASN A 222 -7.27 32.39 16.48
C ASN A 222 -8.17 33.37 15.71
N GLN A 223 -8.12 33.35 14.37
CA GLN A 223 -9.00 34.16 13.53
C GLN A 223 -10.47 33.82 13.68
N ASN A 224 -10.80 32.54 13.88
CA ASN A 224 -12.17 32.09 14.07
C ASN A 224 -12.73 32.52 15.45
N ILE A 225 -11.93 32.48 16.51
CA ILE A 225 -12.27 32.96 17.85
C ILE A 225 -12.60 34.44 17.76
N THR A 226 -11.74 35.26 17.18
CA THR A 226 -11.93 36.71 17.03
C THR A 226 -13.22 37.06 16.26
N LYS A 227 -13.50 36.31 15.17
CA LYS A 227 -14.75 36.52 14.38
C LYS A 227 -16.03 36.16 15.16
N ASN A 228 -15.97 35.14 16.02
CA ASN A 228 -17.11 34.74 16.83
C ASN A 228 -17.37 35.72 17.96
N ASP A 229 -16.31 36.22 18.61
CA ASP A 229 -16.43 37.25 19.66
C ASP A 229 -17.05 38.54 19.13
N LEU A 230 -16.69 38.96 17.91
CA LEU A 230 -17.28 40.13 17.24
C LEU A 230 -18.75 39.93 16.87
N LYS A 231 -19.20 38.69 16.57
CA LYS A 231 -20.60 38.37 16.28
C LYS A 231 -21.49 38.31 17.53
N MET A 232 -20.93 38.04 18.70
CA MET A 232 -21.67 38.00 19.96
C MET A 232 -21.85 39.38 20.58
N GLN A 233 -21.12 40.39 20.11
CA GLN A 233 -21.21 41.79 20.59
C GLN A 233 -22.15 42.67 19.76
N ASN A 234 -22.75 42.15 18.69
CA ASN A 234 -23.76 42.79 17.85
C ASN A 234 -25.10 42.07 17.97
#